data_be99bf36667a03010cfcf357bbe321a9
#
_entry.id   be99bf36667a03010cfcf357bbe321a9
#
_cell.length_a   1.000
_cell.length_b   1.000
_cell.length_c   1.000
_cell.angle_alpha   90.00
_cell.angle_beta   90.00
_cell.angle_gamma   90.00
#
_symmetry.space_group_name_H-M   'P 1'
#
loop_
_entity.id
_entity.type
_entity.pdbx_description
1 polymer ?
#
loop_
_entity_poly.entity_id
_entity_poly.type
_entity_poly.pdbx_seq_one_letter_code
_entity_poly.pdbx_strand_id
1 'polypeptide(L)'
;MNSNIFQYSLRVWLTSVVGAALFFELIIMVKEPGLSQSFWQATGSFFSDWLFFAGFQLLFSIATWLVFYVIIFLIVKHLHNHRTRLWAISITGIVLTIITFKLAVLQDGLFNDNSGFAYLMIANCFFIGSGSWFYELRPPEYLNWA
;
A
#
# COMPACT_ATOMS: atom_id res chain seq x y z
N MET A 1 -20.73 -0.44 12.10
CA MET A 1 -19.45 -0.36 11.35
C MET A 1 -19.76 0.37 10.04
N ASN A 2 -19.14 1.54 9.77
CA ASN A 2 -19.44 2.32 8.57
C ASN A 2 -18.89 1.59 7.34
N SER A 3 -19.76 0.93 6.61
CA SER A 3 -19.45 0.17 5.38
C SER A 3 -18.58 0.97 4.39
N ASN A 4 -18.83 2.26 4.25
CA ASN A 4 -18.11 3.14 3.32
C ASN A 4 -16.62 3.34 3.70
N ILE A 5 -16.31 3.54 4.99
CA ILE A 5 -14.93 3.73 5.47
C ILE A 5 -14.16 2.42 5.37
N PHE A 6 -14.80 1.30 5.71
CA PHE A 6 -14.20 -0.02 5.59
C PHE A 6 -13.84 -0.33 4.12
N GLN A 7 -14.79 -0.17 3.20
CA GLN A 7 -14.55 -0.40 1.78
C GLN A 7 -13.48 0.52 1.19
N TYR A 8 -13.48 1.80 1.60
CA TYR A 8 -12.47 2.75 1.18
C TYR A 8 -11.07 2.32 1.64
N SER A 9 -10.90 2.06 2.95
CA SER A 9 -9.60 1.64 3.50
C SER A 9 -9.11 0.34 2.88
N LEU A 10 -10.02 -0.62 2.65
CA LEU A 10 -9.69 -1.89 2.02
C LEU A 10 -9.22 -1.72 0.57
N ARG A 11 -9.90 -0.88 -0.21
CA ARG A 11 -9.53 -0.59 -1.60
C ARG A 11 -8.16 0.09 -1.69
N VAL A 12 -7.94 1.14 -0.88
CA VAL A 12 -6.64 1.83 -0.83
C VAL A 12 -5.52 0.86 -0.47
N TRP A 13 -5.73 0.04 0.55
CA TRP A 13 -4.75 -0.94 1.01
C TRP A 13 -4.48 -2.03 -0.04
N LEU A 14 -5.52 -2.66 -0.60
CA LEU A 14 -5.36 -3.69 -1.64
C LEU A 14 -4.65 -3.15 -2.88
N THR A 15 -5.01 -1.95 -3.33
CA THR A 15 -4.34 -1.31 -4.47
C THR A 15 -2.86 -1.07 -4.17
N SER A 16 -2.51 -0.68 -2.95
CA SER A 16 -1.12 -0.51 -2.54
C SER A 16 -0.36 -1.83 -2.57
N VAL A 17 -0.89 -2.89 -1.98
CA VAL A 17 -0.21 -4.19 -1.90
C VAL A 17 -0.02 -4.80 -3.30
N VAL A 18 -1.10 -4.84 -4.10
CA VAL A 18 -1.07 -5.44 -5.44
C VAL A 18 -0.21 -4.61 -6.39
N GLY A 19 -0.39 -3.28 -6.38
CA GLY A 19 0.34 -2.37 -7.25
C GLY A 19 1.84 -2.31 -6.92
N ALA A 20 2.19 -2.28 -5.63
CA ALA A 20 3.58 -2.25 -5.22
C ALA A 20 4.33 -3.56 -5.53
N ALA A 21 3.69 -4.71 -5.33
CA ALA A 21 4.27 -6.00 -5.70
C ALA A 21 4.52 -6.08 -7.21
N LEU A 22 3.56 -5.63 -8.03
CA LEU A 22 3.69 -5.61 -9.48
C LEU A 22 4.81 -4.65 -9.93
N PHE A 23 4.89 -3.47 -9.35
CA PHE A 23 5.93 -2.51 -9.66
C PHE A 23 7.32 -3.00 -9.25
N PHE A 24 7.41 -3.69 -8.12
CA PHE A 24 8.65 -4.31 -7.64
C PHE A 24 9.17 -5.36 -8.61
N GLU A 25 8.31 -6.27 -9.08
CA GLU A 25 8.66 -7.28 -10.06
C GLU A 25 9.13 -6.66 -11.39
N LEU A 26 8.48 -5.60 -11.85
CA LEU A 26 8.92 -4.87 -13.04
C LEU A 26 10.33 -4.29 -12.87
N ILE A 27 10.67 -3.76 -11.69
CA ILE A 27 12.02 -3.25 -11.40
C ILE A 27 13.06 -4.37 -11.45
N ILE A 28 12.77 -5.52 -10.85
CA ILE A 28 13.68 -6.67 -10.87
C ILE A 28 13.91 -7.14 -12.31
N MET A 29 12.86 -7.28 -13.10
CA MET A 29 12.95 -7.70 -14.50
C MET A 29 13.82 -6.75 -15.35
N VAL A 30 13.78 -5.45 -15.08
CA VAL A 30 14.60 -4.44 -15.78
C VAL A 30 16.06 -4.47 -15.30
N LYS A 31 16.30 -4.77 -14.02
CA LYS A 31 17.67 -4.78 -13.45
C LYS A 31 18.47 -6.03 -13.77
N GLU A 32 17.81 -7.16 -13.99
CA GLU A 32 18.45 -8.44 -14.32
C GLU A 32 18.09 -8.93 -15.73
N PRO A 33 18.50 -8.23 -16.80
CA PRO A 33 18.19 -8.62 -18.18
C PRO A 33 18.93 -9.86 -18.68
N GLY A 34 19.72 -10.51 -17.81
CA GLY A 34 20.67 -11.57 -18.18
C GLY A 34 20.14 -13.00 -18.26
N LEU A 35 18.90 -13.27 -17.89
CA LEU A 35 18.31 -14.59 -18.05
C LEU A 35 17.62 -14.67 -19.41
N SER A 36 18.31 -15.26 -20.40
CA SER A 36 17.77 -15.63 -21.72
C SER A 36 16.73 -16.78 -21.59
N GLN A 37 15.76 -16.57 -20.72
CA GLN A 37 14.61 -17.46 -20.62
C GLN A 37 13.66 -17.17 -21.79
N SER A 38 13.05 -18.21 -22.33
CA SER A 38 12.01 -18.02 -23.34
C SER A 38 10.92 -17.12 -22.77
N PHE A 39 10.30 -16.27 -23.60
CA PHE A 39 9.23 -15.35 -23.20
C PHE A 39 8.17 -16.00 -22.31
N TRP A 40 7.82 -17.25 -22.59
CA TRP A 40 6.83 -18.01 -21.82
C TRP A 40 7.31 -18.42 -20.43
N GLN A 41 8.58 -18.76 -20.28
CA GLN A 41 9.16 -19.07 -18.97
C GLN A 41 9.28 -17.80 -18.11
N ALA A 42 9.73 -16.70 -18.70
CA ALA A 42 9.81 -15.40 -18.03
C ALA A 42 8.43 -14.91 -17.55
N THR A 43 7.37 -15.08 -18.36
CA THR A 43 6.01 -14.69 -18.00
C THR A 43 5.45 -15.57 -16.89
N GLY A 44 5.72 -16.87 -16.90
CA GLY A 44 5.25 -17.80 -15.87
C GLY A 44 5.91 -17.55 -14.52
N SER A 45 7.23 -17.33 -14.49
CA SER A 45 7.95 -16.99 -13.26
C SER A 45 7.52 -15.63 -12.71
N PHE A 46 7.40 -14.61 -13.56
CA PHE A 46 6.92 -13.28 -13.18
C PHE A 46 5.57 -13.33 -12.45
N PHE A 47 4.61 -14.07 -12.99
CA PHE A 47 3.28 -14.16 -12.37
C PHE A 47 3.30 -14.91 -11.03
N SER A 48 4.10 -15.98 -10.94
CA SER A 48 4.30 -16.74 -9.70
C SER A 48 4.96 -15.90 -8.61
N ASP A 49 6.02 -15.18 -8.96
CA ASP A 49 6.80 -14.36 -8.04
C ASP A 49 5.99 -13.15 -7.56
N TRP A 50 5.29 -12.47 -8.48
CA TRP A 50 4.34 -11.42 -8.14
C TRP A 50 3.26 -11.90 -7.16
N LEU A 51 2.65 -13.08 -7.42
CA LEU A 51 1.61 -13.63 -6.55
C LEU A 51 2.18 -13.96 -5.16
N PHE A 52 3.41 -14.50 -5.11
CA PHE A 52 4.10 -14.79 -3.86
C PHE A 52 4.36 -13.50 -3.06
N PHE A 53 4.93 -12.46 -3.68
CA PHE A 53 5.18 -11.20 -3.01
C PHE A 53 3.91 -10.49 -2.57
N ALA A 54 2.87 -10.48 -3.40
CA ALA A 54 1.57 -9.93 -3.04
C ALA A 54 0.94 -10.69 -1.86
N GLY A 55 0.99 -12.02 -1.86
CA GLY A 55 0.48 -12.85 -0.77
C GLY A 55 1.25 -12.63 0.54
N PHE A 56 2.57 -12.58 0.47
CA PHE A 56 3.43 -12.28 1.61
C PHE A 56 3.11 -10.88 2.20
N GLN A 57 3.03 -9.86 1.33
CA GLN A 57 2.65 -8.52 1.78
C GLN A 57 1.26 -8.46 2.41
N LEU A 58 0.29 -9.17 1.85
CA LEU A 58 -1.05 -9.26 2.42
C LEU A 58 -1.02 -9.74 3.86
N LEU A 59 -0.31 -10.84 4.12
CA LEU A 59 -0.23 -11.43 5.46
C LEU A 59 0.39 -10.46 6.48
N PHE A 60 1.53 -9.86 6.14
CA PHE A 60 2.23 -8.96 7.06
C PHE A 60 1.56 -7.60 7.23
N SER A 61 0.81 -7.15 6.25
CA SER A 61 0.18 -5.83 6.29
C SER A 61 -1.24 -5.81 6.87
N ILE A 62 -1.83 -6.97 7.21
CA ILE A 62 -3.19 -7.03 7.80
C ILE A 62 -3.27 -6.21 9.10
N ALA A 63 -2.29 -6.36 9.99
CA ALA A 63 -2.25 -5.61 11.25
C ALA A 63 -2.14 -4.09 10.98
N THR A 64 -1.28 -3.70 10.03
CA THR A 64 -1.11 -2.31 9.61
C THR A 64 -2.39 -1.75 8.99
N TRP A 65 -3.09 -2.55 8.18
CA TRP A 65 -4.38 -2.15 7.61
C TRP A 65 -5.45 -1.93 8.69
N LEU A 66 -5.52 -2.77 9.72
CA LEU A 66 -6.45 -2.57 10.83
C LEU A 66 -6.19 -1.25 11.56
N VAL A 67 -4.92 -0.95 11.85
CA VAL A 67 -4.53 0.35 12.45
C VAL A 67 -4.90 1.50 11.51
N PHE A 68 -4.61 1.39 10.23
CA PHE A 68 -4.96 2.39 9.22
C PHE A 68 -6.46 2.64 9.15
N TYR A 69 -7.29 1.59 9.18
CA TYR A 69 -8.74 1.68 9.22
C TYR A 69 -9.24 2.47 10.44
N VAL A 70 -8.72 2.17 11.63
CA VAL A 70 -9.08 2.87 12.88
C VAL A 70 -8.72 4.34 12.78
N ILE A 71 -7.53 4.67 12.27
CA ILE A 71 -7.09 6.07 12.12
C ILE A 71 -7.95 6.81 11.09
N ILE A 72 -8.29 6.20 9.96
CA ILE A 72 -9.22 6.80 8.98
C ILE A 72 -10.57 7.11 9.64
N PHE A 73 -11.09 6.18 10.45
CA PHE A 73 -12.35 6.41 11.17
C PHE A 73 -12.26 7.64 12.09
N LEU A 74 -11.16 7.79 12.83
CA LEU A 74 -10.92 8.96 13.68
C LEU A 74 -10.77 10.26 12.87
N ILE A 75 -10.03 10.23 11.77
CA ILE A 75 -9.85 11.38 10.86
C ILE A 75 -11.19 11.84 10.31
N VAL A 76 -12.02 10.91 9.82
CA VAL A 76 -13.34 11.23 9.25
C VAL A 76 -14.27 11.82 10.31
N LYS A 77 -14.16 11.37 11.56
CA LYS A 77 -14.97 11.89 12.68
C LYS A 77 -14.58 13.31 13.10
N HIS A 78 -13.28 13.66 13.05
CA HIS A 78 -12.80 14.94 13.60
C HIS A 78 -12.56 15.99 12.52
N LEU A 79 -12.23 15.61 11.28
CA LEU A 79 -11.94 16.54 10.20
C LEU A 79 -13.13 16.71 9.27
N HIS A 80 -13.69 17.93 9.22
CA HIS A 80 -14.83 18.27 8.36
C HIS A 80 -14.40 18.62 6.92
N ASN A 81 -13.21 19.23 6.76
CA ASN A 81 -12.73 19.65 5.44
C ASN A 81 -12.24 18.45 4.61
N HIS A 82 -12.84 18.25 3.44
CA HIS A 82 -12.55 17.13 2.54
C HIS A 82 -11.06 17.08 2.13
N ARG A 83 -10.46 18.20 1.74
CA ARG A 83 -9.04 18.24 1.32
C ARG A 83 -8.09 17.91 2.48
N THR A 84 -8.32 18.49 3.66
CA THR A 84 -7.50 18.21 4.85
C THR A 84 -7.59 16.75 5.25
N ARG A 85 -8.77 16.13 5.10
CA ARG A 85 -9.01 14.71 5.36
C ARG A 85 -8.17 13.82 4.44
N LEU A 86 -8.18 14.08 3.13
CA LEU A 86 -7.39 13.31 2.17
C LEU A 86 -5.89 13.42 2.44
N TRP A 87 -5.40 14.63 2.72
CA TRP A 87 -4.00 14.82 3.10
C TRP A 87 -3.64 14.06 4.38
N ALA A 88 -4.46 14.13 5.42
CA ALA A 88 -4.23 13.42 6.67
C ALA A 88 -4.19 11.90 6.46
N ILE A 89 -5.09 11.35 5.64
CA ILE A 89 -5.14 9.91 5.30
C ILE A 89 -3.89 9.51 4.53
N SER A 90 -3.48 10.28 3.50
CA SER A 90 -2.28 9.99 2.71
C SER A 90 -1.02 9.99 3.57
N ILE A 91 -0.81 11.01 4.38
CA ILE A 91 0.35 11.11 5.26
C ILE A 91 0.37 9.96 6.26
N THR A 92 -0.77 9.66 6.88
CA THR A 92 -0.88 8.54 7.82
C THR A 92 -0.53 7.20 7.15
N GLY A 93 -1.06 6.94 5.95
CA GLY A 93 -0.77 5.73 5.20
C GLY A 93 0.72 5.59 4.88
N ILE A 94 1.36 6.67 4.43
CA ILE A 94 2.80 6.69 4.14
C ILE A 94 3.62 6.42 5.41
N VAL A 95 3.30 7.10 6.52
CA VAL A 95 4.01 6.93 7.80
C VAL A 95 3.88 5.50 8.32
N LEU A 96 2.67 4.94 8.31
CA LEU A 96 2.43 3.55 8.72
C LEU A 96 3.21 2.56 7.84
N THR A 97 3.25 2.79 6.54
CA THR A 97 4.03 1.95 5.61
C THR A 97 5.51 1.97 5.97
N ILE A 98 6.10 3.15 6.16
CA ILE A 98 7.52 3.28 6.54
C ILE A 98 7.80 2.58 7.87
N ILE A 99 6.96 2.77 8.87
CA ILE A 99 7.12 2.13 10.19
C ILE A 99 7.05 0.61 10.06
N THR A 100 6.07 0.10 9.32
CA THR A 100 5.90 -1.36 9.13
C THR A 100 7.10 -1.97 8.43
N PHE A 101 7.58 -1.37 7.35
CA PHE A 101 8.77 -1.86 6.66
C PHE A 101 10.04 -1.79 7.52
N LYS A 102 10.21 -0.70 8.27
CA LYS A 102 11.34 -0.56 9.19
C LYS A 102 11.35 -1.64 10.27
N LEU A 103 10.21 -1.96 10.83
CA LEU A 103 10.09 -2.95 11.90
C LEU A 103 10.13 -4.40 11.40
N ALA A 104 9.56 -4.68 10.24
CA ALA A 104 9.40 -6.04 9.74
C ALA A 104 10.58 -6.54 8.89
N VAL A 105 11.24 -5.66 8.14
CA VAL A 105 12.18 -6.05 7.08
C VAL A 105 13.53 -5.36 7.18
N LEU A 106 13.60 -4.09 7.57
CA LEU A 106 14.78 -3.24 7.49
C LEU A 106 15.36 -2.94 8.88
N GLN A 107 15.72 -3.99 9.63
CA GLN A 107 16.24 -3.84 11.00
C GLN A 107 17.56 -3.06 11.05
N ASP A 108 18.44 -3.19 10.03
CA ASP A 108 19.79 -2.61 10.00
C ASP A 108 19.92 -1.29 9.24
N GLY A 109 18.84 -0.76 8.68
CA GLY A 109 18.80 0.56 7.98
C GLY A 109 18.11 0.55 6.63
N LEU A 110 17.36 1.62 6.37
CA LEU A 110 16.50 1.78 5.18
C LEU A 110 17.27 1.78 3.85
N PHE A 111 18.57 2.09 3.85
CA PHE A 111 19.37 2.31 2.64
C PHE A 111 20.65 1.47 2.58
N ASN A 112 20.90 0.66 3.61
CA ASN A 112 22.14 -0.12 3.68
C ASN A 112 22.01 -1.52 3.04
N ASP A 113 20.80 -1.89 2.65
CA ASP A 113 20.50 -3.21 2.14
C ASP A 113 20.32 -3.17 0.62
N ASN A 114 21.17 -3.92 -0.09
CA ASN A 114 20.98 -4.21 -1.53
C ASN A 114 19.74 -5.10 -1.81
N SER A 115 18.91 -5.34 -0.80
CA SER A 115 17.81 -6.31 -0.84
C SER A 115 16.63 -5.95 -1.74
N GLY A 116 16.58 -4.75 -2.30
CA GLY A 116 15.46 -4.32 -3.12
C GLY A 116 14.18 -3.95 -2.33
N PHE A 117 14.06 -4.32 -1.05
CA PHE A 117 12.88 -4.02 -0.23
C PHE A 117 12.61 -2.52 -0.05
N ALA A 118 13.65 -1.68 -0.17
CA ALA A 118 13.48 -0.23 -0.19
C ALA A 118 12.63 0.24 -1.38
N TYR A 119 12.78 -0.37 -2.56
CA TYR A 119 11.96 -0.07 -3.73
C TYR A 119 10.50 -0.49 -3.51
N LEU A 120 10.29 -1.64 -2.87
CA LEU A 120 8.96 -2.12 -2.51
C LEU A 120 8.27 -1.18 -1.52
N MET A 121 9.00 -0.68 -0.52
CA MET A 121 8.50 0.31 0.44
C MET A 121 8.12 1.62 -0.27
N ILE A 122 8.98 2.15 -1.15
CA ILE A 122 8.70 3.38 -1.91
C ILE A 122 7.47 3.19 -2.80
N ALA A 123 7.36 2.05 -3.49
CA ALA A 123 6.20 1.72 -4.29
C ALA A 123 4.91 1.69 -3.46
N ASN A 124 4.93 1.05 -2.29
CA ASN A 124 3.78 1.04 -1.37
C ASN A 124 3.39 2.45 -0.93
N CYS A 125 4.36 3.31 -0.56
CA CYS A 125 4.10 4.70 -0.19
C CYS A 125 3.43 5.47 -1.35
N PHE A 126 3.91 5.26 -2.58
CA PHE A 126 3.33 5.88 -3.77
C PHE A 126 1.89 5.44 -4.02
N PHE A 127 1.62 4.13 -3.99
CA PHE A 127 0.28 3.60 -4.24
C PHE A 127 -0.71 3.93 -3.12
N ILE A 128 -0.29 3.96 -1.86
CA ILE A 128 -1.16 4.37 -0.75
C ILE A 128 -1.48 5.86 -0.82
N GLY A 129 -0.48 6.69 -1.12
CA GLY A 129 -0.64 8.12 -1.29
C GLY A 129 -1.58 8.44 -2.45
N SER A 130 -1.32 7.91 -3.66
CA SER A 130 -2.17 8.13 -4.83
C SER A 130 -3.55 7.48 -4.69
N GLY A 131 -3.63 6.27 -4.14
CA GLY A 131 -4.89 5.56 -3.92
C GLY A 131 -5.84 6.31 -2.99
N SER A 132 -5.33 7.01 -1.98
CA SER A 132 -6.16 7.81 -1.07
C SER A 132 -6.86 8.98 -1.78
N TRP A 133 -6.31 9.48 -2.90
CA TRP A 133 -6.92 10.52 -3.73
C TRP A 133 -7.79 9.95 -4.85
N PHE A 134 -7.47 8.76 -5.32
CA PHE A 134 -8.20 8.13 -6.42
C PHE A 134 -9.57 7.60 -5.98
N TYR A 135 -9.66 7.05 -4.77
CA TYR A 135 -10.92 6.52 -4.24
C TYR A 135 -11.73 7.61 -3.54
N GLU A 136 -13.00 7.71 -3.88
CA GLU A 136 -13.93 8.67 -3.27
C GLU A 136 -14.33 8.20 -1.86
N LEU A 137 -13.99 9.00 -0.85
CA LEU A 137 -14.44 8.82 0.52
C LEU A 137 -15.77 9.55 0.73
N ARG A 138 -16.88 8.82 0.61
CA ARG A 138 -18.21 9.40 0.88
C ARG A 138 -18.39 9.63 2.38
N PRO A 139 -18.77 10.86 2.80
CA PRO A 139 -19.09 11.10 4.19
C PRO A 139 -20.29 10.24 4.62
N PRO A 140 -20.35 9.79 5.86
CA PRO A 140 -21.51 9.08 6.38
C PRO A 140 -22.76 9.95 6.30
N GLU A 141 -23.89 9.39 5.89
CA GLU A 141 -25.16 10.11 5.66
C GLU A 141 -25.70 10.89 6.86
N TYR A 142 -25.34 10.48 8.09
CA TYR A 142 -25.75 11.18 9.33
C TYR A 142 -25.07 12.53 9.55
N LEU A 143 -24.05 12.91 8.77
CA LEU A 143 -23.44 14.23 8.82
C LEU A 143 -24.16 15.29 7.96
N ASN A 144 -25.16 14.89 7.20
CA ASN A 144 -25.91 15.80 6.33
C ASN A 144 -27.10 16.48 7.04
N TRP A 145 -27.23 16.33 8.37
CA TRP A 145 -28.31 16.91 9.16
C TRP A 145 -27.90 18.16 9.97
N ALA A 146 -26.78 18.79 9.64
CA ALA A 146 -26.31 20.00 10.30
C ALA A 146 -26.24 21.20 9.34
#